data_a760365cd44ef805b545428228886e28
#
_entry.id   a760365cd44ef805b545428228886e28
#
_cell.length_a   1.000
_cell.length_b   1.000
_cell.length_c   1.000
_cell.angle_alpha   90.00
_cell.angle_beta   90.00
_cell.angle_gamma   90.00
#
_symmetry.space_group_name_H-M   'P 1'
#
loop_
_entity.id
_entity.type
_entity.pdbx_description
1 polymer ?
#
loop_
_entity_poly.entity_id
_entity_poly.type
_entity_poly.pdbx_seq_one_letter_code
_entity_poly.pdbx_strand_id
1 'polypeptide(L)'
;MIRSMNKYAFLVFHSDYEGFLHKLRSLGVLHVNEQKDSREVEELRGILSERTHIKDTLRALRPYITDGATELSQPIKNEAEGEALISEIEGELKRLSVQDEELAALRLEATEVRPWGAFVPAAVSQLSEAGYALSFFTIPQARFTEAFQAEYDVVPVATLSGRVYFVHLHAAGASQTLPEAEHVATPKRSIAELEGLVAEAEAARAQQLEKLTEQTKLWQDQLASYDLLLENRVTFGRTRLQGERLADEKLLLLEGFVPTDDAPAFEAALEEAGYYFRQVDFDPEMERVPIQLKNNAFARCFEFITGLFSLPNYQEIDQTYLIAPFFMLFFGMCFGDAGYGLLLFAVCTYFRLRSKGGDTSLLGLGQWLGGGAFVVGMLMGGIFGIELPWAHNKAYIFNQDNMMMISVIIGLVQILLGKTIGAYKKGLQKGWRHSLAGYAWVLLLVAVGLIYALPKASITLPQPVTYILYGIAGLSVLVAFFYNSPGKNPFINFGSGLWSTYETASGLLGDSLSYIRLFAIGLTGGILGSVFNQLAMSCVPEAGSGASVFSYIIGWVMALLVLLFGHGINFGIAMIGAFVHPLRLTFVEYYKNSEFEGGGKPYTPFTRK
;
A
#
# COMPACT_ATOMS: atom_id res chain seq x y z
N MET A 1 7.76 14.15 -19.43
CA MET A 1 9.13 14.64 -19.78
C MET A 1 9.91 14.87 -18.52
N ILE A 2 11.21 14.52 -18.49
CA ILE A 2 12.13 14.82 -17.40
C ILE A 2 12.51 16.32 -17.50
N ARG A 3 12.39 17.06 -16.38
CA ARG A 3 12.85 18.45 -16.30
C ARG A 3 14.38 18.49 -16.34
N SER A 4 14.94 19.41 -17.11
CA SER A 4 16.37 19.66 -17.09
C SER A 4 16.78 20.30 -15.77
N MET A 5 17.98 19.95 -15.28
CA MET A 5 18.53 20.42 -14.01
C MET A 5 19.83 21.18 -14.25
N ASN A 6 20.04 22.23 -13.48
CA ASN A 6 21.31 22.95 -13.39
C ASN A 6 21.98 22.59 -12.07
N LYS A 7 23.26 22.31 -12.08
CA LYS A 7 24.07 22.09 -10.88
C LYS A 7 24.70 23.39 -10.40
N TYR A 8 24.59 23.68 -9.12
CA TYR A 8 25.20 24.84 -8.47
C TYR A 8 26.12 24.41 -7.36
N ALA A 9 27.25 25.09 -7.25
CA ALA A 9 28.17 25.01 -6.14
C ALA A 9 28.17 26.34 -5.39
N PHE A 10 28.00 26.28 -4.08
CA PHE A 10 27.93 27.43 -3.18
C PHE A 10 29.15 27.40 -2.27
N LEU A 11 29.82 28.55 -2.17
CA LEU A 11 30.96 28.72 -1.27
C LEU A 11 30.60 29.76 -0.21
N VAL A 12 30.48 29.32 1.05
CA VAL A 12 29.96 30.15 2.14
C VAL A 12 30.89 30.09 3.34
N PHE A 13 31.09 31.22 4.02
CA PHE A 13 31.83 31.24 5.28
C PHE A 13 31.07 30.45 6.37
N HIS A 14 31.84 29.79 7.23
CA HIS A 14 31.26 28.99 8.32
C HIS A 14 30.31 29.82 9.22
N SER A 15 30.63 31.09 9.47
CA SER A 15 29.79 32.01 10.26
C SER A 15 28.40 32.26 9.66
N ASP A 16 28.32 32.28 8.34
CA ASP A 16 27.11 32.68 7.61
C ASP A 16 26.31 31.47 7.07
N TYR A 17 26.86 30.26 7.29
CA TYR A 17 26.32 29.05 6.70
C TYR A 17 24.90 28.71 7.16
N GLU A 18 24.55 28.90 8.43
CA GLU A 18 23.19 28.69 8.91
C GLU A 18 22.18 29.67 8.29
N GLY A 19 22.57 30.96 8.21
CA GLY A 19 21.77 31.99 7.54
C GLY A 19 21.53 31.66 6.07
N PHE A 20 22.57 31.18 5.39
CA PHE A 20 22.48 30.70 4.01
C PHE A 20 21.52 29.51 3.86
N LEU A 21 21.59 28.51 4.74
CA LEU A 21 20.67 27.37 4.72
C LEU A 21 19.22 27.80 4.95
N HIS A 22 18.98 28.75 5.86
CA HIS A 22 17.63 29.31 6.05
C HIS A 22 17.11 30.01 4.80
N LYS A 23 17.98 30.78 4.09
CA LYS A 23 17.62 31.42 2.81
C LYS A 23 17.30 30.35 1.76
N LEU A 24 18.16 29.34 1.57
CA LEU A 24 17.90 28.23 0.63
C LEU A 24 16.59 27.51 0.92
N ARG A 25 16.31 27.25 2.20
CA ARG A 25 15.07 26.61 2.65
C ARG A 25 13.83 27.45 2.36
N SER A 26 13.96 28.79 2.44
CA SER A 26 12.87 29.70 2.11
C SER A 26 12.58 29.76 0.60
N LEU A 27 13.60 29.56 -0.24
CA LEU A 27 13.45 29.47 -1.70
C LEU A 27 12.82 28.15 -2.12
N GLY A 28 13.13 27.05 -1.43
CA GLY A 28 12.44 25.76 -1.57
C GLY A 28 12.60 25.06 -2.92
N VAL A 29 13.64 25.40 -3.70
CA VAL A 29 13.87 24.83 -5.05
C VAL A 29 15.17 24.06 -5.19
N LEU A 30 16.07 24.10 -4.22
CA LEU A 30 17.35 23.41 -4.27
C LEU A 30 17.22 21.98 -3.77
N HIS A 31 17.61 21.00 -4.58
CA HIS A 31 17.87 19.63 -4.14
C HIS A 31 19.35 19.49 -3.79
N VAL A 32 19.65 19.28 -2.53
CA VAL A 32 21.02 19.16 -2.04
C VAL A 32 21.59 17.79 -2.38
N ASN A 33 22.82 17.76 -2.87
CA ASN A 33 23.52 16.51 -3.19
C ASN A 33 23.95 15.81 -1.88
N GLU A 34 23.39 14.62 -1.61
CA GLU A 34 23.68 13.85 -0.40
C GLU A 34 25.00 13.08 -0.56
N GLN A 35 26.00 13.46 0.20
CA GLN A 35 27.21 12.67 0.42
C GLN A 35 26.98 11.73 1.61
N LYS A 36 27.36 10.45 1.48
CA LYS A 36 27.25 9.48 2.59
C LYS A 36 28.37 9.75 3.60
N ASP A 37 28.06 10.47 4.67
CA ASP A 37 28.96 10.62 5.82
C ASP A 37 28.42 9.83 7.02
N SER A 38 29.28 8.99 7.64
CA SER A 38 28.95 8.23 8.84
C SER A 38 28.62 9.12 10.06
N ARG A 39 29.09 10.35 10.08
CA ARG A 39 28.81 11.34 11.14
C ARG A 39 27.35 11.79 11.15
N GLU A 40 26.68 11.74 10.01
CA GLU A 40 25.28 12.13 9.86
C GLU A 40 24.34 11.37 10.81
N VAL A 41 24.59 10.07 10.99
CA VAL A 41 23.72 9.20 11.81
C VAL A 41 23.86 9.50 13.30
N GLU A 42 25.02 9.90 13.77
CA GLU A 42 25.30 10.09 15.20
C GLU A 42 24.77 11.42 15.73
N GLU A 43 24.93 12.51 14.98
CA GLU A 43 24.40 13.83 15.37
C GLU A 43 22.87 13.90 15.36
N LEU A 44 22.21 13.17 14.45
CA LEU A 44 20.75 13.15 14.32
C LEU A 44 20.07 12.01 15.09
N ARG A 45 20.85 11.15 15.75
CA ARG A 45 20.35 9.95 16.42
C ARG A 45 19.29 10.24 17.47
N GLY A 46 19.46 11.32 18.24
CA GLY A 46 18.48 11.76 19.23
C GLY A 46 17.12 12.06 18.61
N ILE A 47 17.11 12.90 17.58
CA ILE A 47 15.85 13.31 16.91
C ILE A 47 15.19 12.13 16.18
N LEU A 48 15.98 11.24 15.57
CA LEU A 48 15.45 10.04 14.92
C LEU A 48 14.85 9.04 15.93
N SER A 49 15.47 8.93 17.13
CA SER A 49 14.92 8.12 18.23
C SER A 49 13.58 8.67 18.70
N GLU A 50 13.48 9.99 18.82
CA GLU A 50 12.26 10.66 19.24
C GLU A 50 11.13 10.51 18.21
N ARG A 51 11.43 10.62 16.92
CA ARG A 51 10.47 10.30 15.85
C ARG A 51 9.99 8.86 15.89
N THR A 52 10.85 7.92 16.28
CA THR A 52 10.45 6.53 16.46
C THR A 52 9.49 6.41 17.65
N HIS A 53 9.77 7.11 18.75
CA HIS A 53 8.92 7.16 19.94
C HIS A 53 7.51 7.71 19.62
N ILE A 54 7.41 8.80 18.82
CA ILE A 54 6.12 9.31 18.34
C ILE A 54 5.32 8.22 17.59
N LYS A 55 5.99 7.49 16.69
CA LYS A 55 5.32 6.40 15.92
C LYS A 55 4.84 5.26 16.82
N ASP A 56 5.60 4.92 17.84
CA ASP A 56 5.22 3.88 18.79
C ASP A 56 4.05 4.35 19.66
N THR A 57 4.05 5.61 20.12
CA THR A 57 2.93 6.24 20.83
C THR A 57 1.66 6.30 19.98
N LEU A 58 1.77 6.69 18.71
CA LEU A 58 0.63 6.67 17.76
C LEU A 58 0.10 5.24 17.54
N ARG A 59 0.99 4.24 17.52
CA ARG A 59 0.58 2.83 17.41
C ARG A 59 -0.18 2.37 18.64
N ALA A 60 0.26 2.77 19.84
CA ALA A 60 -0.41 2.46 21.10
C ALA A 60 -1.79 3.14 21.22
N LEU A 61 -1.94 4.35 20.64
CA LEU A 61 -3.23 5.07 20.61
C LEU A 61 -4.22 4.50 19.57
N ARG A 62 -3.76 3.77 18.57
CA ARG A 62 -4.58 3.31 17.45
C ARG A 62 -5.89 2.58 17.84
N PRO A 63 -5.94 1.73 18.89
CA PRO A 63 -7.17 1.08 19.32
C PRO A 63 -8.25 2.03 19.83
N TYR A 64 -7.87 3.25 20.22
CA TYR A 64 -8.73 4.25 20.83
C TYR A 64 -9.13 5.38 19.88
N ILE A 65 -8.66 5.34 18.63
CA ILE A 65 -8.99 6.33 17.59
C ILE A 65 -10.40 6.06 17.07
N THR A 66 -11.29 7.03 17.17
CA THR A 66 -12.64 6.97 16.58
C THR A 66 -12.75 7.93 15.40
N ASP A 67 -13.39 7.48 14.30
CA ASP A 67 -13.65 8.31 13.13
C ASP A 67 -14.57 9.49 13.46
N GLY A 68 -14.09 10.71 13.24
CA GLY A 68 -14.88 11.93 13.42
C GLY A 68 -14.08 13.17 13.04
N ALA A 69 -14.78 14.23 12.60
CA ALA A 69 -14.15 15.52 12.30
C ALA A 69 -13.54 16.12 13.57
N THR A 70 -12.26 16.45 13.50
CA THR A 70 -11.51 17.07 14.60
C THR A 70 -11.69 18.59 14.55
N GLU A 71 -11.90 19.22 15.69
CA GLU A 71 -11.69 20.67 15.83
C GLU A 71 -10.20 20.95 15.63
N LEU A 72 -9.87 22.07 14.97
CA LEU A 72 -8.50 22.47 14.67
C LEU A 72 -7.67 22.51 15.96
N SER A 73 -6.79 21.54 16.13
CA SER A 73 -5.85 21.51 17.26
C SER A 73 -4.77 22.58 17.06
N GLN A 74 -4.28 23.17 18.14
CA GLN A 74 -3.11 24.05 18.05
C GLN A 74 -1.87 23.22 17.75
N PRO A 75 -1.11 23.52 16.66
CA PRO A 75 0.09 22.76 16.32
C PRO A 75 1.16 22.98 17.39
N ILE A 76 1.94 21.95 17.68
CA ILE A 76 3.12 22.00 18.57
C ILE A 76 4.18 22.89 17.95
N LYS A 77 4.71 23.82 18.76
CA LYS A 77 5.66 24.84 18.29
C LYS A 77 7.10 24.55 18.68
N ASN A 78 7.33 23.79 19.72
CA ASN A 78 8.66 23.47 20.23
C ASN A 78 8.74 22.02 20.74
N GLU A 79 9.97 21.52 20.93
CA GLU A 79 10.23 20.13 21.36
C GLU A 79 9.74 19.88 22.79
N ALA A 80 9.90 20.83 23.69
CA ALA A 80 9.48 20.66 25.08
C ALA A 80 7.97 20.43 25.21
N GLU A 81 7.15 21.08 24.36
CA GLU A 81 5.72 20.83 24.27
C GLU A 81 5.42 19.43 23.73
N GLY A 82 6.21 18.95 22.76
CA GLY A 82 6.06 17.62 22.17
C GLY A 82 6.44 16.51 23.14
N GLU A 83 7.55 16.64 23.86
CA GLU A 83 7.97 15.70 24.90
C GLU A 83 6.96 15.65 26.07
N ALA A 84 6.44 16.81 26.48
CA ALA A 84 5.41 16.89 27.50
C ALA A 84 4.13 16.16 27.07
N LEU A 85 3.72 16.33 25.82
CA LEU A 85 2.56 15.63 25.25
C LEU A 85 2.75 14.12 25.24
N ILE A 86 3.91 13.64 24.80
CA ILE A 86 4.21 12.18 24.82
C ILE A 86 4.13 11.63 26.23
N SER A 87 4.75 12.35 27.20
CA SER A 87 4.72 11.94 28.60
C SER A 87 3.31 11.92 29.19
N GLU A 88 2.46 12.89 28.81
CA GLU A 88 1.05 12.91 29.20
C GLU A 88 0.29 11.69 28.65
N ILE A 89 0.45 11.41 27.35
CA ILE A 89 -0.19 10.26 26.69
C ILE A 89 0.23 8.95 27.32
N GLU A 90 1.53 8.76 27.54
CA GLU A 90 2.07 7.55 28.18
C GLU A 90 1.57 7.40 29.62
N GLY A 91 1.44 8.52 30.34
CA GLY A 91 0.86 8.54 31.68
C GLY A 91 -0.59 8.05 31.68
N GLU A 92 -1.43 8.52 30.75
CA GLU A 92 -2.84 8.10 30.65
C GLU A 92 -2.97 6.64 30.19
N LEU A 93 -2.16 6.18 29.24
CA LEU A 93 -2.11 4.78 28.82
C LEU A 93 -1.67 3.85 29.95
N LYS A 94 -0.68 4.26 30.73
CA LYS A 94 -0.22 3.51 31.90
C LYS A 94 -1.29 3.43 32.99
N ARG A 95 -2.05 4.52 33.22
CA ARG A 95 -3.20 4.50 34.17
C ARG A 95 -4.24 3.49 33.74
N LEU A 96 -4.58 3.45 32.46
CA LEU A 96 -5.53 2.47 31.93
C LEU A 96 -5.02 1.03 32.10
N SER A 97 -3.73 0.78 31.83
CA SER A 97 -3.09 -0.54 32.02
C SER A 97 -3.16 -0.98 33.49
N VAL A 98 -2.88 -0.09 34.44
CA VAL A 98 -2.97 -0.39 35.88
C VAL A 98 -4.41 -0.72 36.27
N GLN A 99 -5.40 0.02 35.76
CA GLN A 99 -6.81 -0.28 36.00
C GLN A 99 -7.24 -1.64 35.40
N ASP A 100 -6.72 -1.98 34.23
CA ASP A 100 -6.97 -3.29 33.60
C ASP A 100 -6.38 -4.44 34.43
N GLU A 101 -5.17 -4.27 34.97
CA GLU A 101 -4.53 -5.24 35.86
C GLU A 101 -5.29 -5.39 37.19
N GLU A 102 -5.72 -4.28 37.79
CA GLU A 102 -6.51 -4.28 39.03
C GLU A 102 -7.86 -4.98 38.81
N LEU A 103 -8.56 -4.65 37.73
CA LEU A 103 -9.82 -5.28 37.38
C LEU A 103 -9.67 -6.79 37.13
N ALA A 104 -8.60 -7.20 36.43
CA ALA A 104 -8.29 -8.60 36.20
C ALA A 104 -8.04 -9.35 37.52
N ALA A 105 -7.30 -8.74 38.44
CA ALA A 105 -7.02 -9.31 39.78
C ALA A 105 -8.31 -9.45 40.59
N LEU A 106 -9.17 -8.42 40.62
CA LEU A 106 -10.46 -8.47 41.34
C LEU A 106 -11.40 -9.53 40.72
N ARG A 107 -11.44 -9.67 39.43
CA ARG A 107 -12.24 -10.70 38.74
C ARG A 107 -11.74 -12.09 39.03
N LEU A 108 -10.41 -12.28 39.10
CA LEU A 108 -9.81 -13.57 39.49
C LEU A 108 -10.18 -13.92 40.92
N GLU A 109 -10.00 -12.99 41.86
CA GLU A 109 -10.39 -13.17 43.27
C GLU A 109 -11.89 -13.49 43.41
N ALA A 110 -12.75 -12.75 42.70
CA ALA A 110 -14.18 -13.01 42.66
C ALA A 110 -14.54 -14.41 42.12
N THR A 111 -13.80 -14.90 41.12
CA THR A 111 -13.96 -16.24 40.55
C THR A 111 -13.56 -17.31 41.55
N GLU A 112 -12.49 -17.11 42.35
CA GLU A 112 -12.03 -18.02 43.37
C GLU A 112 -12.96 -18.07 44.59
N VAL A 113 -13.58 -16.93 44.94
CA VAL A 113 -14.51 -16.82 46.06
C VAL A 113 -15.93 -17.32 45.71
N ARG A 114 -16.34 -17.20 44.47
CA ARG A 114 -17.70 -17.54 43.99
C ARG A 114 -18.20 -18.93 44.39
N PRO A 115 -17.39 -20.00 44.42
CA PRO A 115 -17.84 -21.33 44.86
C PRO A 115 -18.27 -21.39 46.33
N TRP A 116 -17.78 -20.45 47.15
CA TRP A 116 -18.08 -20.41 48.59
C TRP A 116 -19.38 -19.72 48.92
N GLY A 117 -20.06 -19.13 47.91
CA GLY A 117 -21.36 -18.49 48.07
C GLY A 117 -21.32 -17.20 48.91
N ALA A 118 -22.45 -16.86 49.48
CA ALA A 118 -22.61 -15.62 50.27
C ALA A 118 -22.07 -15.82 51.72
N PHE A 119 -20.77 -16.10 51.82
CA PHE A 119 -20.17 -16.21 53.15
C PHE A 119 -19.73 -14.84 53.68
N VAL A 120 -19.77 -14.68 55.02
CA VAL A 120 -19.39 -13.40 55.66
C VAL A 120 -18.06 -13.60 56.39
N PRO A 121 -16.96 -12.92 55.98
CA PRO A 121 -15.65 -13.09 56.61
C PRO A 121 -15.65 -12.84 58.13
N ALA A 122 -16.50 -11.91 58.63
CA ALA A 122 -16.67 -11.65 60.06
C ALA A 122 -17.20 -12.86 60.83
N ALA A 123 -17.98 -13.75 60.23
CA ALA A 123 -18.45 -14.96 60.88
C ALA A 123 -17.30 -15.95 61.11
N VAL A 124 -16.34 -16.02 60.18
CA VAL A 124 -15.12 -16.85 60.35
C VAL A 124 -14.26 -16.32 61.48
N SER A 125 -14.14 -14.98 61.62
CA SER A 125 -13.41 -14.36 62.74
C SER A 125 -14.07 -14.64 64.08
N GLN A 126 -15.40 -14.58 64.17
CA GLN A 126 -16.18 -14.90 65.39
C GLN A 126 -16.01 -16.38 65.77
N LEU A 127 -15.97 -17.30 64.81
CA LEU A 127 -15.69 -18.71 65.06
C LEU A 127 -14.28 -18.89 65.60
N SER A 128 -13.31 -18.13 65.10
CA SER A 128 -11.93 -18.17 65.60
C SER A 128 -11.82 -17.67 67.03
N GLU A 129 -12.56 -16.61 67.40
CA GLU A 129 -12.64 -16.12 68.78
C GLU A 129 -13.31 -17.11 69.72
N ALA A 130 -14.25 -17.91 69.21
CA ALA A 130 -14.91 -19.00 69.99
C ALA A 130 -14.04 -20.26 70.08
N GLY A 131 -12.80 -20.29 69.60
CA GLY A 131 -11.87 -21.41 69.68
C GLY A 131 -11.99 -22.46 68.59
N TYR A 132 -12.73 -22.13 67.46
CA TYR A 132 -12.87 -23.01 66.32
C TYR A 132 -12.18 -22.39 65.10
N ALA A 133 -11.59 -23.23 64.22
CA ALA A 133 -11.02 -22.81 62.95
C ALA A 133 -11.81 -23.45 61.80
N LEU A 134 -12.15 -22.64 60.80
CA LEU A 134 -12.80 -23.08 59.57
C LEU A 134 -11.76 -23.12 58.45
N SER A 135 -11.52 -24.30 57.91
CA SER A 135 -10.60 -24.52 56.81
C SER A 135 -11.36 -24.85 55.53
N PHE A 136 -10.86 -24.31 54.42
CA PHE A 136 -11.48 -24.40 53.09
C PHE A 136 -10.69 -25.39 52.22
N PHE A 137 -11.38 -26.33 51.59
CA PHE A 137 -10.78 -27.40 50.81
C PHE A 137 -11.48 -27.62 49.50
N THR A 138 -10.76 -28.13 48.49
CA THR A 138 -11.33 -28.57 47.23
C THR A 138 -10.80 -29.98 46.89
N ILE A 139 -11.65 -30.82 46.32
CA ILE A 139 -11.33 -32.19 45.92
C ILE A 139 -12.00 -32.50 44.57
N PRO A 140 -11.42 -33.34 43.67
CA PRO A 140 -12.10 -33.83 42.49
C PRO A 140 -13.43 -34.56 42.83
N GLN A 141 -14.50 -34.27 42.12
CA GLN A 141 -15.83 -34.82 42.41
C GLN A 141 -15.86 -36.35 42.46
N ALA A 142 -15.05 -37.03 41.64
CA ALA A 142 -14.94 -38.48 41.61
C ALA A 142 -14.42 -39.10 42.92
N ARG A 143 -13.75 -38.30 43.78
CA ARG A 143 -13.15 -38.72 45.05
C ARG A 143 -13.96 -38.29 46.27
N PHE A 144 -14.94 -37.44 46.10
CA PHE A 144 -15.85 -37.00 47.17
C PHE A 144 -16.99 -38.00 47.31
N THR A 145 -16.95 -38.88 48.30
CA THR A 145 -17.95 -39.90 48.56
C THR A 145 -18.69 -39.63 49.89
N GLU A 146 -19.88 -40.19 50.09
CA GLU A 146 -20.62 -40.10 51.36
C GLU A 146 -19.79 -40.64 52.53
N ALA A 147 -18.97 -41.69 52.31
CA ALA A 147 -18.04 -42.21 53.29
C ALA A 147 -16.95 -41.17 53.69
N PHE A 148 -16.38 -40.44 52.72
CA PHE A 148 -15.42 -39.38 52.96
C PHE A 148 -16.05 -38.24 53.79
N GLN A 149 -17.28 -37.86 53.46
CA GLN A 149 -18.01 -36.81 54.17
C GLN A 149 -18.29 -37.21 55.65
N ALA A 150 -18.68 -38.45 55.91
CA ALA A 150 -18.98 -38.95 57.24
C ALA A 150 -17.70 -39.18 58.07
N GLU A 151 -16.60 -39.63 57.45
CA GLU A 151 -15.31 -39.92 58.14
C GLU A 151 -14.61 -38.64 58.61
N TYR A 152 -14.66 -37.56 57.79
CA TYR A 152 -13.93 -36.33 58.12
C TYR A 152 -14.82 -35.18 58.61
N ASP A 153 -16.11 -35.40 58.78
CA ASP A 153 -17.12 -34.41 59.22
C ASP A 153 -17.06 -33.09 58.45
N VAL A 154 -17.03 -33.20 57.12
CA VAL A 154 -16.89 -32.06 56.20
C VAL A 154 -18.22 -31.67 55.62
N VAL A 155 -18.43 -30.35 55.37
CA VAL A 155 -19.66 -29.82 54.83
C VAL A 155 -19.42 -29.37 53.39
N PRO A 156 -20.04 -30.02 52.37
CA PRO A 156 -19.94 -29.57 50.99
C PRO A 156 -20.70 -28.26 50.82
N VAL A 157 -20.08 -27.29 50.10
CA VAL A 157 -20.64 -25.97 49.82
C VAL A 157 -21.11 -25.86 48.38
N ALA A 158 -20.27 -26.27 47.43
CA ALA A 158 -20.61 -26.23 46.03
C ALA A 158 -19.87 -27.29 45.21
N THR A 159 -20.42 -27.65 44.07
CA THR A 159 -19.76 -28.47 43.06
C THR A 159 -19.64 -27.66 41.76
N LEU A 160 -18.44 -27.34 41.36
CA LEU A 160 -18.16 -26.53 40.19
C LEU A 160 -16.99 -27.10 39.37
N SER A 161 -17.12 -27.17 38.07
CA SER A 161 -16.07 -27.62 37.14
C SER A 161 -15.46 -28.99 37.51
N GLY A 162 -16.28 -29.94 38.02
CA GLY A 162 -15.83 -31.29 38.39
C GLY A 162 -15.04 -31.35 39.70
N ARG A 163 -15.05 -30.30 40.51
CA ARG A 163 -14.48 -30.24 41.86
C ARG A 163 -15.57 -29.93 42.88
N VAL A 164 -15.46 -30.55 44.05
CA VAL A 164 -16.32 -30.27 45.21
C VAL A 164 -15.56 -29.34 46.14
N TYR A 165 -16.18 -28.23 46.48
CA TYR A 165 -15.74 -27.25 47.46
C TYR A 165 -16.42 -27.54 48.77
N PHE A 166 -15.65 -27.71 49.83
CA PHE A 166 -16.19 -28.06 51.13
C PHE A 166 -15.41 -27.37 52.26
N VAL A 167 -16.03 -27.24 53.40
CA VAL A 167 -15.42 -26.66 54.60
C VAL A 167 -15.29 -27.71 55.70
N HIS A 168 -14.26 -27.58 56.47
CA HIS A 168 -13.99 -28.40 57.64
C HIS A 168 -13.86 -27.51 58.89
N LEU A 169 -14.69 -27.76 59.91
CA LEU A 169 -14.68 -27.07 61.17
C LEU A 169 -13.87 -27.89 62.17
N HIS A 170 -12.83 -27.34 62.75
CA HIS A 170 -11.98 -28.02 63.74
C HIS A 170 -11.61 -27.08 64.92
N ALA A 171 -11.17 -27.62 66.03
CA ALA A 171 -10.68 -26.84 67.16
C ALA A 171 -9.41 -26.07 66.78
N ALA A 172 -9.29 -24.81 67.25
CA ALA A 172 -8.14 -23.96 66.96
C ALA A 172 -6.84 -24.63 67.44
N GLY A 173 -5.89 -24.84 66.51
CA GLY A 173 -4.63 -25.55 66.78
C GLY A 173 -4.54 -27.02 66.35
N ALA A 174 -5.65 -27.65 65.93
CA ALA A 174 -5.66 -28.97 65.34
C ALA A 174 -5.50 -28.85 63.81
N SER A 175 -4.30 -28.96 63.29
CA SER A 175 -4.09 -29.00 61.81
C SER A 175 -4.35 -30.43 61.31
N GLN A 176 -5.43 -30.66 60.66
CA GLN A 176 -5.68 -31.92 59.94
C GLN A 176 -5.39 -31.74 58.44
N THR A 177 -4.43 -32.49 57.93
CA THR A 177 -4.23 -32.67 56.50
C THR A 177 -5.21 -33.71 56.02
N LEU A 178 -6.21 -33.29 55.23
CA LEU A 178 -7.17 -34.20 54.60
C LEU A 178 -6.53 -34.87 53.38
N PRO A 179 -6.56 -36.24 53.32
CA PRO A 179 -5.96 -36.93 52.18
C PRO A 179 -6.64 -36.54 50.88
N GLU A 180 -5.85 -36.27 49.84
CA GLU A 180 -6.30 -35.95 48.48
C GLU A 180 -7.06 -34.62 48.31
N ALA A 181 -7.27 -33.86 49.39
CA ALA A 181 -7.89 -32.54 49.32
C ALA A 181 -6.83 -31.42 49.31
N GLU A 182 -7.04 -30.46 48.41
CA GLU A 182 -6.21 -29.26 48.36
C GLU A 182 -6.77 -28.18 49.31
N HIS A 183 -5.91 -27.68 50.18
CA HIS A 183 -6.26 -26.56 51.05
C HIS A 183 -6.34 -25.26 50.25
N VAL A 184 -7.46 -24.55 50.36
CA VAL A 184 -7.67 -23.23 49.75
C VAL A 184 -7.51 -22.16 50.83
N ALA A 185 -6.81 -21.09 50.48
CA ALA A 185 -6.67 -19.94 51.39
C ALA A 185 -8.04 -19.38 51.79
N THR A 186 -8.23 -19.07 53.06
CA THR A 186 -9.48 -18.47 53.55
C THR A 186 -9.75 -17.16 52.82
N PRO A 187 -10.89 -17.02 52.12
CA PRO A 187 -11.20 -15.79 51.43
C PRO A 187 -11.32 -14.61 52.40
N LYS A 188 -10.70 -13.49 52.09
CA LYS A 188 -10.65 -12.31 52.95
C LYS A 188 -11.87 -11.37 52.75
N ARG A 189 -12.52 -11.45 51.60
CA ARG A 189 -13.64 -10.60 51.19
C ARG A 189 -14.84 -11.47 50.83
N SER A 190 -16.04 -10.92 51.02
CA SER A 190 -17.26 -11.58 50.56
C SER A 190 -17.46 -11.42 49.05
N ILE A 191 -18.22 -12.32 48.40
CA ILE A 191 -18.51 -12.21 46.97
C ILE A 191 -19.26 -10.90 46.64
N ALA A 192 -20.19 -10.46 47.49
CA ALA A 192 -20.92 -9.23 47.31
C ALA A 192 -20.02 -7.98 47.38
N GLU A 193 -19.03 -7.99 48.26
CA GLU A 193 -18.03 -6.92 48.34
C GLU A 193 -17.12 -6.91 47.11
N LEU A 194 -16.67 -8.07 46.63
CA LEU A 194 -15.86 -8.19 45.43
C LEU A 194 -16.63 -7.77 44.17
N GLU A 195 -17.89 -8.16 44.04
CA GLU A 195 -18.74 -7.71 42.93
C GLU A 195 -18.95 -6.20 42.95
N GLY A 196 -19.08 -5.60 44.13
CA GLY A 196 -19.10 -4.14 44.31
C GLY A 196 -17.81 -3.47 43.81
N LEU A 197 -16.65 -4.00 44.27
CA LEU A 197 -15.34 -3.46 43.84
C LEU A 197 -15.09 -3.67 42.33
N VAL A 198 -15.50 -4.79 41.78
CA VAL A 198 -15.43 -5.02 40.31
C VAL A 198 -16.29 -3.98 39.57
N ALA A 199 -17.52 -3.72 40.05
CA ALA A 199 -18.39 -2.74 39.40
C ALA A 199 -17.82 -1.30 39.49
N GLU A 200 -17.22 -0.94 40.64
CA GLU A 200 -16.52 0.34 40.79
C GLU A 200 -15.30 0.46 39.85
N ALA A 201 -14.48 -0.58 39.80
CA ALA A 201 -13.30 -0.62 38.92
C ALA A 201 -13.71 -0.57 37.42
N GLU A 202 -14.78 -1.27 37.04
CA GLU A 202 -15.34 -1.20 35.68
C GLU A 202 -15.84 0.19 35.34
N ALA A 203 -16.53 0.87 36.26
CA ALA A 203 -17.01 2.24 36.05
C ALA A 203 -15.84 3.23 35.93
N ALA A 204 -14.84 3.12 36.80
CA ALA A 204 -13.64 3.95 36.74
C ALA A 204 -12.86 3.75 35.42
N ARG A 205 -12.71 2.49 35.00
CA ARG A 205 -12.09 2.14 33.71
C ARG A 205 -12.88 2.69 32.53
N ALA A 206 -14.20 2.58 32.54
CA ALA A 206 -15.05 3.10 31.47
C ALA A 206 -14.94 4.63 31.35
N GLN A 207 -14.93 5.34 32.48
CA GLN A 207 -14.73 6.79 32.51
C GLN A 207 -13.35 7.19 31.96
N GLN A 208 -12.30 6.46 32.35
CA GLN A 208 -10.95 6.70 31.85
C GLN A 208 -10.84 6.44 30.34
N LEU A 209 -11.48 5.38 29.85
CA LEU A 209 -11.52 5.04 28.44
C LEU A 209 -12.27 6.11 27.61
N GLU A 210 -13.38 6.63 28.10
CA GLU A 210 -14.14 7.70 27.47
C GLU A 210 -13.29 8.96 27.36
N LYS A 211 -12.66 9.40 28.45
CA LYS A 211 -11.73 10.53 28.48
C LYS A 211 -10.58 10.36 27.49
N LEU A 212 -9.95 9.17 27.47
CA LEU A 212 -8.87 8.85 26.55
C LEU A 212 -9.35 8.96 25.09
N THR A 213 -10.54 8.42 24.78
CA THR A 213 -11.09 8.43 23.42
C THR A 213 -11.40 9.85 22.94
N GLU A 214 -11.87 10.74 23.80
CA GLU A 214 -12.09 12.15 23.47
C GLU A 214 -10.76 12.89 23.18
N GLN A 215 -9.75 12.66 24.00
CA GLN A 215 -8.45 13.32 23.88
C GLN A 215 -7.61 12.78 22.71
N THR A 216 -7.78 11.51 22.35
CA THR A 216 -6.98 10.84 21.30
C THR A 216 -7.04 11.59 19.96
N LYS A 217 -8.19 12.20 19.62
CA LYS A 217 -8.33 12.97 18.38
C LYS A 217 -7.43 14.20 18.37
N LEU A 218 -7.40 14.94 19.48
CA LEU A 218 -6.55 16.12 19.63
C LEU A 218 -5.07 15.73 19.62
N TRP A 219 -4.71 14.70 20.36
CA TRP A 219 -3.35 14.20 20.46
C TRP A 219 -2.80 13.67 19.13
N GLN A 220 -3.64 13.03 18.32
CA GLN A 220 -3.24 12.56 16.98
C GLN A 220 -2.76 13.71 16.09
N ASP A 221 -3.49 14.81 16.03
CA ASP A 221 -3.13 15.97 15.23
C ASP A 221 -1.89 16.69 15.79
N GLN A 222 -1.80 16.77 17.11
CA GLN A 222 -0.64 17.36 17.80
C GLN A 222 0.63 16.52 17.58
N LEU A 223 0.56 15.19 17.71
CA LEU A 223 1.68 14.29 17.43
C LEU A 223 2.10 14.34 15.95
N ALA A 224 1.12 14.47 15.02
CA ALA A 224 1.44 14.65 13.60
C ALA A 224 2.16 15.97 13.35
N SER A 225 1.76 17.06 14.00
CA SER A 225 2.45 18.36 13.91
C SER A 225 3.86 18.30 14.51
N TYR A 226 4.02 17.52 15.59
CA TYR A 226 5.31 17.32 16.24
C TYR A 226 6.27 16.48 15.38
N ASP A 227 5.80 15.36 14.79
CA ASP A 227 6.61 14.58 13.83
C ASP A 227 7.05 15.44 12.65
N LEU A 228 6.17 16.32 12.15
CA LEU A 228 6.52 17.27 11.08
C LEU A 228 7.59 18.29 11.51
N LEU A 229 7.53 18.79 12.75
CA LEU A 229 8.55 19.67 13.30
C LEU A 229 9.91 18.96 13.37
N LEU A 230 9.95 17.74 13.89
CA LEU A 230 11.17 16.93 13.96
C LEU A 230 11.67 16.53 12.57
N GLU A 231 10.81 16.19 11.62
CA GLU A 231 11.17 15.91 10.23
C GLU A 231 11.86 17.12 9.60
N ASN A 232 11.32 18.31 9.83
CA ASN A 232 11.91 19.55 9.39
C ASN A 232 13.30 19.80 9.98
N ARG A 233 13.53 19.42 11.26
CA ARG A 233 14.86 19.52 11.91
C ARG A 233 15.84 18.49 11.36
N VAL A 234 15.40 17.25 11.17
CA VAL A 234 16.22 16.20 10.54
C VAL A 234 16.67 16.64 9.15
N THR A 235 15.74 17.16 8.33
CA THR A 235 16.06 17.63 6.98
C THR A 235 17.06 18.77 7.01
N PHE A 236 16.89 19.74 7.90
CA PHE A 236 17.82 20.85 8.07
C PHE A 236 19.20 20.37 8.57
N GLY A 237 19.23 19.49 9.58
CA GLY A 237 20.48 18.93 10.11
C GLY A 237 21.23 18.11 9.07
N ARG A 238 20.52 17.28 8.29
CA ARG A 238 21.13 16.55 7.16
C ARG A 238 21.76 17.50 6.16
N THR A 239 21.04 18.52 5.73
CA THR A 239 21.57 19.50 4.77
C THR A 239 22.78 20.25 5.33
N ARG A 240 22.76 20.60 6.62
CA ARG A 240 23.89 21.25 7.30
C ARG A 240 25.16 20.38 7.25
N LEU A 241 25.02 19.07 7.42
CA LEU A 241 26.11 18.10 7.40
C LEU A 241 26.68 17.82 5.99
N GLN A 242 25.93 18.15 4.92
CA GLN A 242 26.40 17.95 3.53
C GLN A 242 27.44 18.96 3.09
N GLY A 243 27.64 20.08 3.81
CA GLY A 243 28.65 21.05 3.50
C GLY A 243 30.07 20.48 3.66
N GLU A 244 30.83 20.39 2.56
CA GLU A 244 32.23 19.99 2.59
C GLU A 244 33.10 21.14 3.18
N ARG A 245 33.91 20.81 4.19
CA ARG A 245 34.78 21.81 4.86
C ARG A 245 36.05 22.01 4.08
N LEU A 246 36.31 23.25 3.68
CA LEU A 246 37.50 23.69 2.94
C LEU A 246 38.27 24.75 3.72
N ALA A 247 39.56 24.98 3.35
CA ALA A 247 40.39 26.05 3.86
C ALA A 247 40.44 26.15 5.39
N ASP A 248 40.93 25.12 6.07
CA ASP A 248 41.00 25.00 7.54
C ASP A 248 39.65 25.25 8.24
N GLU A 249 38.60 24.68 7.70
CA GLU A 249 37.20 24.76 8.21
C GLU A 249 36.57 26.17 8.14
N LYS A 250 37.15 27.12 7.46
CA LYS A 250 36.61 28.47 7.34
C LYS A 250 35.55 28.62 6.27
N LEU A 251 35.64 27.78 5.24
CA LEU A 251 34.71 27.77 4.10
C LEU A 251 33.98 26.43 4.02
N LEU A 252 32.73 26.49 3.63
CA LEU A 252 31.87 25.33 3.35
C LEU A 252 31.43 25.35 1.90
N LEU A 253 31.66 24.24 1.21
CA LEU A 253 31.19 23.99 -0.13
C LEU A 253 29.89 23.13 -0.06
N LEU A 254 28.82 23.65 -0.60
CA LEU A 254 27.57 22.91 -0.76
C LEU A 254 27.25 22.79 -2.24
N GLU A 255 26.84 21.59 -2.68
CA GLU A 255 26.43 21.37 -4.06
C GLU A 255 24.96 20.94 -4.09
N GLY A 256 24.26 21.33 -5.16
CA GLY A 256 22.87 20.94 -5.35
C GLY A 256 22.36 21.19 -6.75
N PHE A 257 21.17 20.68 -7.01
CA PHE A 257 20.50 20.77 -8.31
C PHE A 257 19.22 21.60 -8.21
N VAL A 258 19.01 22.45 -9.21
CA VAL A 258 17.81 23.29 -9.38
C VAL A 258 17.22 23.04 -10.76
N PRO A 259 15.88 22.93 -10.91
CA PRO A 259 15.26 22.85 -12.23
C PRO A 259 15.61 24.07 -13.07
N THR A 260 15.96 23.86 -14.33
CA THR A 260 16.36 24.95 -15.25
C THR A 260 15.29 26.03 -15.39
N ASP A 261 14.00 25.65 -15.31
CA ASP A 261 12.88 26.61 -15.37
C ASP A 261 12.88 27.58 -14.17
N ASP A 262 13.32 27.13 -13.00
CA ASP A 262 13.30 27.89 -11.73
C ASP A 262 14.66 28.60 -11.47
N ALA A 263 15.70 28.30 -12.27
CA ALA A 263 17.05 28.81 -12.11
C ALA A 263 17.16 30.34 -12.11
N PRO A 264 16.52 31.10 -13.05
CA PRO A 264 16.65 32.55 -13.08
C PRO A 264 16.13 33.25 -11.82
N ALA A 265 15.01 32.76 -11.28
CA ALA A 265 14.44 33.31 -10.04
C ALA A 265 15.30 32.96 -8.82
N PHE A 266 15.89 31.76 -8.82
CA PHE A 266 16.80 31.29 -7.79
C PHE A 266 18.11 32.10 -7.75
N GLU A 267 18.72 32.33 -8.91
CA GLU A 267 19.95 33.12 -9.06
C GLU A 267 19.74 34.57 -8.57
N ALA A 268 18.69 35.24 -9.05
CA ALA A 268 18.34 36.59 -8.64
C ALA A 268 18.17 36.73 -7.12
N ALA A 269 17.52 35.76 -6.47
CA ALA A 269 17.29 35.77 -5.03
C ALA A 269 18.57 35.53 -4.21
N LEU A 270 19.58 34.84 -4.77
CA LEU A 270 20.88 34.63 -4.14
C LEU A 270 21.79 35.84 -4.33
N GLU A 271 21.78 36.49 -5.50
CA GLU A 271 22.49 37.73 -5.77
C GLU A 271 22.00 38.85 -4.84
N GLU A 272 20.69 39.01 -4.69
CA GLU A 272 20.09 39.96 -3.74
C GLU A 272 20.55 39.71 -2.29
N ALA A 273 20.69 38.43 -1.92
CA ALA A 273 21.16 38.03 -0.59
C ALA A 273 22.69 38.11 -0.43
N GLY A 274 23.47 38.37 -1.49
CA GLY A 274 24.91 38.52 -1.47
C GLY A 274 25.71 37.23 -1.30
N TYR A 275 25.14 36.08 -1.59
CA TYR A 275 25.81 34.77 -1.51
C TYR A 275 26.53 34.43 -2.81
N TYR A 276 27.75 33.89 -2.70
CA TYR A 276 28.51 33.43 -3.86
C TYR A 276 28.05 32.05 -4.32
N PHE A 277 27.70 31.98 -5.59
CA PHE A 277 27.36 30.73 -6.24
C PHE A 277 27.98 30.65 -7.64
N ARG A 278 28.16 29.43 -8.12
CA ARG A 278 28.63 29.16 -9.48
C ARG A 278 27.85 27.98 -10.06
N GLN A 279 27.39 28.16 -11.29
CA GLN A 279 26.88 27.02 -12.06
C GLN A 279 28.06 26.16 -12.50
N VAL A 280 27.93 24.83 -12.29
CA VAL A 280 28.97 23.82 -12.58
C VAL A 280 28.40 22.83 -13.58
N ASP A 281 29.21 22.49 -14.58
CA ASP A 281 28.87 21.40 -15.49
C ASP A 281 28.99 20.08 -14.75
N PHE A 282 28.07 19.14 -15.06
CA PHE A 282 28.04 17.84 -14.45
C PHE A 282 27.90 16.75 -15.52
N ASP A 283 28.43 15.57 -15.22
CA ASP A 283 28.29 14.40 -16.07
C ASP A 283 27.14 13.51 -15.53
N PRO A 284 26.02 13.40 -16.27
CA PRO A 284 24.88 12.58 -15.84
C PRO A 284 25.19 11.07 -15.71
N GLU A 285 26.31 10.58 -16.27
CA GLU A 285 26.73 9.18 -16.13
C GLU A 285 27.45 8.93 -14.78
N MET A 286 28.16 9.93 -14.28
CA MET A 286 28.93 9.85 -13.04
C MET A 286 28.17 10.35 -11.82
N GLU A 287 27.26 11.29 -12.00
CA GLU A 287 26.52 11.91 -10.91
C GLU A 287 25.04 11.50 -10.90
N ARG A 288 24.50 11.26 -9.72
CA ARG A 288 23.07 10.93 -9.53
C ARG A 288 22.22 12.19 -9.55
N VAL A 289 21.83 12.63 -10.74
CA VAL A 289 20.97 13.79 -10.93
C VAL A 289 19.55 13.49 -10.46
N PRO A 290 18.92 14.36 -9.63
CA PRO A 290 17.54 14.18 -9.21
C PRO A 290 16.58 14.39 -10.37
N ILE A 291 15.47 13.65 -10.35
CA ILE A 291 14.49 13.62 -11.43
C ILE A 291 13.17 14.21 -10.98
N GLN A 292 12.71 15.18 -11.75
CA GLN A 292 11.38 15.72 -11.64
C GLN A 292 10.64 15.50 -12.97
N LEU A 293 9.50 14.81 -12.91
CA LEU A 293 8.66 14.58 -14.07
C LEU A 293 7.75 15.79 -14.30
N LYS A 294 7.65 16.22 -15.57
CA LYS A 294 6.73 17.28 -16.00
C LYS A 294 5.73 16.67 -16.97
N ASN A 295 4.64 16.15 -16.44
CA ASN A 295 3.61 15.47 -17.19
C ASN A 295 2.29 16.26 -17.19
N ASN A 296 1.45 16.01 -18.22
CA ASN A 296 0.10 16.54 -18.28
C ASN A 296 -0.78 15.93 -17.17
N ALA A 297 -1.96 16.49 -16.93
CA ALA A 297 -2.86 16.06 -15.86
C ALA A 297 -3.26 14.57 -15.94
N PHE A 298 -3.36 14.02 -17.15
CA PHE A 298 -3.64 12.61 -17.37
C PHE A 298 -2.44 11.73 -16.97
N ALA A 299 -1.28 11.96 -17.58
CA ALA A 299 -0.07 11.16 -17.33
C ALA A 299 0.43 11.29 -15.88
N ARG A 300 0.21 12.44 -15.22
CA ARG A 300 0.56 12.64 -13.81
C ARG A 300 -0.10 11.62 -12.89
N CYS A 301 -1.36 11.24 -13.14
CA CYS A 301 -2.03 10.21 -12.36
C CYS A 301 -1.33 8.83 -12.49
N PHE A 302 -0.67 8.57 -13.62
CA PHE A 302 0.04 7.31 -13.88
C PHE A 302 1.51 7.34 -13.45
N GLU A 303 2.05 8.48 -12.98
CA GLU A 303 3.41 8.56 -12.39
C GLU A 303 3.57 7.62 -11.20
N PHE A 304 2.48 7.40 -10.45
CA PHE A 304 2.45 6.40 -9.39
C PHE A 304 2.85 5.00 -9.89
N ILE A 305 2.35 4.58 -11.06
CA ILE A 305 2.66 3.27 -11.66
C ILE A 305 4.14 3.20 -12.05
N THR A 306 4.68 4.25 -12.68
CA THR A 306 6.10 4.32 -13.02
C THR A 306 6.96 4.28 -11.75
N GLY A 307 6.56 5.02 -10.71
CA GLY A 307 7.24 5.05 -9.42
C GLY A 307 7.25 3.71 -8.67
N LEU A 308 6.25 2.84 -8.88
CA LEU A 308 6.23 1.49 -8.31
C LEU A 308 7.38 0.59 -8.83
N PHE A 309 7.83 0.83 -10.05
CA PHE A 309 8.98 0.11 -10.61
C PHE A 309 10.28 0.84 -10.27
N SER A 310 10.49 1.98 -10.87
CA SER A 310 11.63 2.89 -10.65
C SER A 310 11.41 4.18 -11.44
N LEU A 311 11.90 5.30 -10.95
CA LEU A 311 11.98 6.51 -11.76
C LEU A 311 13.00 6.31 -12.90
N PRO A 312 12.75 6.91 -14.09
CA PRO A 312 13.70 6.85 -15.20
C PRO A 312 15.04 7.48 -14.80
N ASN A 313 16.14 7.04 -15.38
CA ASN A 313 17.40 7.73 -15.22
C ASN A 313 17.36 9.11 -15.93
N TYR A 314 18.21 10.06 -15.56
CA TYR A 314 18.21 11.42 -16.15
C TYR A 314 18.41 11.44 -17.67
N GLN A 315 19.16 10.48 -18.21
CA GLN A 315 19.39 10.32 -19.66
C GLN A 315 18.27 9.52 -20.36
N GLU A 316 17.29 9.06 -19.62
CA GLU A 316 16.19 8.28 -20.19
C GLU A 316 15.03 9.17 -20.62
N ILE A 317 14.15 8.55 -21.41
CA ILE A 317 12.91 9.15 -21.84
C ILE A 317 11.83 8.78 -20.83
N ASP A 318 11.09 9.77 -20.36
CA ASP A 318 9.88 9.50 -19.59
C ASP A 318 8.85 8.79 -20.47
N GLN A 319 8.55 7.55 -20.13
CA GLN A 319 7.62 6.71 -20.87
C GLN A 319 6.20 6.72 -20.28
N THR A 320 5.96 7.44 -19.19
CA THR A 320 4.69 7.45 -18.46
C THR A 320 3.51 7.82 -19.36
N TYR A 321 3.66 8.82 -20.22
CA TYR A 321 2.59 9.26 -21.13
C TYR A 321 2.25 8.24 -22.22
N LEU A 322 3.18 7.35 -22.57
CA LEU A 322 2.98 6.27 -23.54
C LEU A 322 2.35 5.03 -22.88
N ILE A 323 2.76 4.75 -21.66
CA ILE A 323 2.26 3.61 -20.89
C ILE A 323 0.81 3.85 -20.45
N ALA A 324 0.47 5.07 -20.05
CA ALA A 324 -0.83 5.41 -19.47
C ALA A 324 -2.05 4.93 -20.28
N PRO A 325 -2.16 5.17 -21.60
CA PRO A 325 -3.31 4.71 -22.38
C PRO A 325 -3.35 3.17 -22.50
N PHE A 326 -2.21 2.51 -22.64
CA PHE A 326 -2.17 1.05 -22.70
C PHE A 326 -2.55 0.44 -21.36
N PHE A 327 -2.03 0.98 -20.25
CA PHE A 327 -2.38 0.51 -18.92
C PHE A 327 -3.88 0.65 -18.65
N MET A 328 -4.48 1.79 -18.99
CA MET A 328 -5.91 2.02 -18.87
C MET A 328 -6.72 1.02 -19.70
N LEU A 329 -6.29 0.76 -20.94
CA LEU A 329 -6.94 -0.21 -21.83
C LEU A 329 -6.84 -1.63 -21.29
N PHE A 330 -5.66 -2.06 -20.85
CA PHE A 330 -5.44 -3.40 -20.31
C PHE A 330 -6.18 -3.61 -18.98
N PHE A 331 -6.20 -2.59 -18.13
CA PHE A 331 -7.02 -2.62 -16.92
C PHE A 331 -8.50 -2.85 -17.26
N GLY A 332 -9.01 -2.10 -18.25
CA GLY A 332 -10.39 -2.26 -18.71
C GLY A 332 -10.67 -3.64 -19.27
N MET A 333 -9.74 -4.23 -20.04
CA MET A 333 -9.86 -5.58 -20.59
C MET A 333 -9.85 -6.66 -19.50
N CYS A 334 -8.98 -6.54 -18.50
CA CYS A 334 -8.94 -7.46 -17.37
C CYS A 334 -10.15 -7.32 -16.45
N PHE A 335 -10.66 -6.11 -16.27
CA PHE A 335 -11.82 -5.84 -15.45
C PHE A 335 -13.11 -6.35 -16.10
N GLY A 336 -13.21 -6.22 -17.43
CA GLY A 336 -14.17 -6.87 -18.31
C GLY A 336 -15.64 -6.51 -18.10
N ASP A 337 -15.98 -5.65 -17.13
CA ASP A 337 -17.37 -5.34 -16.75
C ASP A 337 -17.56 -3.82 -16.58
N ALA A 338 -18.53 -3.28 -17.34
CA ALA A 338 -18.85 -1.85 -17.33
C ALA A 338 -19.48 -1.40 -15.99
N GLY A 339 -20.26 -2.24 -15.34
CA GLY A 339 -20.88 -1.93 -14.06
C GLY A 339 -19.85 -1.74 -12.95
N TYR A 340 -18.85 -2.61 -12.89
CA TYR A 340 -17.73 -2.47 -11.95
C TYR A 340 -16.86 -1.27 -12.28
N GLY A 341 -16.61 -0.99 -13.57
CA GLY A 341 -15.90 0.21 -14.01
C GLY A 341 -16.57 1.49 -13.54
N LEU A 342 -17.89 1.58 -13.72
CA LEU A 342 -18.69 2.72 -13.26
C LEU A 342 -18.68 2.85 -11.73
N LEU A 343 -18.77 1.75 -11.00
CA LEU A 343 -18.70 1.74 -9.55
C LEU A 343 -17.35 2.31 -9.06
N LEU A 344 -16.24 1.84 -9.62
CA LEU A 344 -14.90 2.33 -9.30
C LEU A 344 -14.78 3.84 -9.59
N PHE A 345 -15.25 4.28 -10.75
CA PHE A 345 -15.26 5.70 -11.12
C PHE A 345 -16.05 6.54 -10.13
N ALA A 346 -17.26 6.10 -9.76
CA ALA A 346 -18.13 6.81 -8.83
C ALA A 346 -17.53 6.91 -7.42
N VAL A 347 -16.97 5.82 -6.91
CA VAL A 347 -16.32 5.77 -5.59
C VAL A 347 -15.11 6.71 -5.54
N CYS A 348 -14.22 6.64 -6.54
CA CYS A 348 -13.06 7.52 -6.61
C CYS A 348 -13.47 8.99 -6.76
N THR A 349 -14.52 9.28 -7.52
CA THR A 349 -15.06 10.65 -7.66
C THR A 349 -15.63 11.16 -6.36
N TYR A 350 -16.40 10.36 -5.63
CA TYR A 350 -16.96 10.71 -4.34
C TYR A 350 -15.86 11.08 -3.33
N PHE A 351 -14.85 10.22 -3.18
CA PHE A 351 -13.74 10.50 -2.25
C PHE A 351 -12.91 11.71 -2.69
N ARG A 352 -12.68 11.89 -3.99
CA ARG A 352 -11.96 13.05 -4.51
C ARG A 352 -12.68 14.37 -4.22
N LEU A 353 -14.00 14.41 -4.37
CA LEU A 353 -14.82 15.60 -4.06
C LEU A 353 -14.85 15.89 -2.55
N ARG A 354 -14.75 14.87 -1.71
CA ARG A 354 -14.75 15.00 -0.25
C ARG A 354 -13.37 15.33 0.32
N SER A 355 -12.30 15.05 -0.39
CA SER A 355 -10.93 15.35 0.04
C SER A 355 -10.69 16.87 0.08
N LYS A 356 -10.45 17.41 1.27
CA LYS A 356 -10.20 18.83 1.54
C LYS A 356 -8.70 19.16 1.58
N GLY A 357 -7.94 18.78 0.58
CA GLY A 357 -6.50 19.01 0.51
C GLY A 357 -5.69 17.73 0.65
N GLY A 358 -4.58 17.68 -0.07
CA GLY A 358 -3.71 16.52 -0.18
C GLY A 358 -3.56 16.05 -1.62
N ASP A 359 -2.61 15.16 -1.86
CA ASP A 359 -2.38 14.60 -3.19
C ASP A 359 -3.52 13.64 -3.58
N THR A 360 -4.36 14.10 -4.52
CA THR A 360 -5.49 13.32 -5.07
C THR A 360 -5.13 12.56 -6.34
N SER A 361 -3.84 12.41 -6.67
CA SER A 361 -3.39 11.76 -7.91
C SER A 361 -3.80 10.30 -7.97
N LEU A 362 -3.75 9.58 -6.85
CA LEU A 362 -4.19 8.18 -6.74
C LEU A 362 -5.70 8.03 -7.00
N LEU A 363 -6.52 8.94 -6.46
CA LEU A 363 -7.95 8.96 -6.74
C LEU A 363 -8.23 9.32 -8.20
N GLY A 364 -7.42 10.22 -8.77
CA GLY A 364 -7.43 10.53 -10.20
C GLY A 364 -7.08 9.31 -11.07
N LEU A 365 -6.09 8.51 -10.67
CA LEU A 365 -5.77 7.24 -11.33
C LEU A 365 -6.98 6.30 -11.31
N GLY A 366 -7.62 6.11 -10.14
CA GLY A 366 -8.82 5.28 -10.01
C GLY A 366 -9.98 5.76 -10.88
N GLN A 367 -10.16 7.08 -11.05
CA GLN A 367 -11.16 7.64 -11.98
C GLN A 367 -10.84 7.28 -13.44
N TRP A 368 -9.59 7.45 -13.89
CA TRP A 368 -9.20 7.10 -15.26
C TRP A 368 -9.32 5.61 -15.53
N LEU A 369 -8.89 4.76 -14.59
CA LEU A 369 -9.00 3.30 -14.70
C LEU A 369 -10.45 2.85 -14.69
N GLY A 370 -11.28 3.40 -13.80
CA GLY A 370 -12.72 3.12 -13.76
C GLY A 370 -13.46 3.57 -15.02
N GLY A 371 -13.14 4.78 -15.53
CA GLY A 371 -13.68 5.28 -16.80
C GLY A 371 -13.26 4.42 -18.00
N GLY A 372 -11.98 4.03 -18.06
CA GLY A 372 -11.46 3.10 -19.08
C GLY A 372 -12.14 1.74 -19.03
N ALA A 373 -12.30 1.19 -17.82
CA ALA A 373 -12.98 -0.09 -17.60
C ALA A 373 -14.48 -0.02 -17.98
N PHE A 374 -15.15 1.09 -17.71
CA PHE A 374 -16.52 1.32 -18.16
C PHE A 374 -16.62 1.28 -19.68
N VAL A 375 -15.76 2.03 -20.40
CA VAL A 375 -15.78 2.07 -21.87
C VAL A 375 -15.46 0.70 -22.46
N VAL A 376 -14.40 0.03 -21.99
CA VAL A 376 -14.01 -1.29 -22.51
C VAL A 376 -15.05 -2.35 -22.15
N GLY A 377 -15.60 -2.34 -20.93
CA GLY A 377 -16.67 -3.25 -20.51
C GLY A 377 -17.96 -3.07 -21.34
N MET A 378 -18.32 -1.82 -21.70
CA MET A 378 -19.42 -1.55 -22.64
C MET A 378 -19.14 -2.10 -24.03
N LEU A 379 -17.91 -1.97 -24.52
CA LEU A 379 -17.50 -2.55 -25.81
C LEU A 379 -17.55 -4.09 -25.75
N MET A 380 -17.14 -4.71 -24.65
CA MET A 380 -17.22 -6.16 -24.44
C MET A 380 -18.65 -6.65 -24.17
N GLY A 381 -19.56 -5.74 -23.79
CA GLY A 381 -20.98 -6.03 -23.59
C GLY A 381 -21.31 -6.69 -22.26
N GLY A 382 -20.53 -6.45 -21.20
CA GLY A 382 -20.78 -6.95 -19.84
C GLY A 382 -21.15 -5.82 -18.86
N ILE A 383 -22.26 -5.97 -18.12
CA ILE A 383 -22.66 -5.06 -17.03
C ILE A 383 -23.12 -5.92 -15.84
N PHE A 384 -22.37 -5.91 -14.74
CA PHE A 384 -22.63 -6.72 -13.54
C PHE A 384 -22.88 -8.20 -13.87
N GLY A 385 -22.08 -8.78 -14.78
CA GLY A 385 -22.22 -10.16 -15.22
C GLY A 385 -23.45 -10.43 -16.10
N ILE A 386 -24.17 -9.40 -16.53
CA ILE A 386 -25.25 -9.49 -17.52
C ILE A 386 -24.68 -9.20 -18.89
N GLU A 387 -24.84 -10.12 -19.83
CA GLU A 387 -24.38 -9.96 -21.20
C GLU A 387 -25.39 -9.13 -22.02
N LEU A 388 -24.89 -8.12 -22.71
CA LEU A 388 -25.69 -7.24 -23.54
C LEU A 388 -25.95 -7.88 -24.92
N PRO A 389 -27.06 -7.56 -25.60
CA PRO A 389 -27.49 -8.23 -26.83
C PRO A 389 -26.48 -8.24 -27.96
N TRP A 390 -25.63 -7.20 -28.06
CA TRP A 390 -24.60 -7.11 -29.11
C TRP A 390 -23.38 -7.99 -28.85
N ALA A 391 -23.11 -8.39 -27.61
CA ALA A 391 -21.97 -9.25 -27.27
C ALA A 391 -22.02 -10.61 -27.99
N HIS A 392 -23.21 -11.13 -28.26
CA HIS A 392 -23.45 -12.40 -28.97
C HIS A 392 -23.45 -12.28 -30.50
N ASN A 393 -23.40 -11.07 -31.05
CA ASN A 393 -23.42 -10.88 -32.50
C ASN A 393 -22.06 -11.25 -33.10
N LYS A 394 -21.98 -12.33 -33.88
CA LYS A 394 -20.75 -12.77 -34.55
C LYS A 394 -20.15 -11.75 -35.52
N ALA A 395 -20.96 -10.81 -36.02
CA ALA A 395 -20.47 -9.71 -36.86
C ALA A 395 -19.80 -8.57 -36.04
N TYR A 396 -19.96 -8.60 -34.71
CA TYR A 396 -19.36 -7.58 -33.85
C TYR A 396 -17.88 -7.86 -33.59
N ILE A 397 -17.04 -6.85 -33.77
CA ILE A 397 -15.57 -7.00 -33.70
C ILE A 397 -15.13 -7.39 -32.29
N PHE A 398 -15.79 -6.84 -31.24
CA PHE A 398 -15.44 -7.08 -29.83
C PHE A 398 -16.26 -8.22 -29.21
N ASN A 399 -16.70 -9.22 -30.01
CA ASN A 399 -17.30 -10.41 -29.46
C ASN A 399 -16.26 -11.27 -28.71
N GLN A 400 -16.71 -12.16 -27.85
CA GLN A 400 -15.86 -13.01 -27.01
C GLN A 400 -14.82 -13.81 -27.80
N ASP A 401 -15.18 -14.33 -28.98
CA ASP A 401 -14.28 -15.14 -29.82
C ASP A 401 -13.11 -14.31 -30.38
N ASN A 402 -13.35 -13.04 -30.68
CA ASN A 402 -12.34 -12.14 -31.23
C ASN A 402 -11.46 -11.46 -30.17
N MET A 403 -11.93 -11.36 -28.92
CA MET A 403 -11.23 -10.63 -27.84
C MET A 403 -9.85 -11.18 -27.53
N MET A 404 -9.66 -12.49 -27.63
CA MET A 404 -8.33 -13.10 -27.47
C MET A 404 -7.36 -12.59 -28.54
N MET A 405 -7.79 -12.53 -29.79
CA MET A 405 -6.97 -12.01 -30.91
C MET A 405 -6.71 -10.52 -30.77
N ILE A 406 -7.71 -9.75 -30.35
CA ILE A 406 -7.58 -8.31 -30.11
C ILE A 406 -6.56 -8.03 -28.99
N SER A 407 -6.59 -8.79 -27.90
CA SER A 407 -5.62 -8.64 -26.79
C SER A 407 -4.18 -8.87 -27.26
N VAL A 408 -3.95 -9.89 -28.10
CA VAL A 408 -2.64 -10.18 -28.68
C VAL A 408 -2.20 -9.07 -29.64
N ILE A 409 -3.11 -8.57 -30.49
CA ILE A 409 -2.80 -7.48 -31.44
C ILE A 409 -2.40 -6.19 -30.68
N ILE A 410 -3.18 -5.80 -29.66
CA ILE A 410 -2.88 -4.60 -28.87
C ILE A 410 -1.55 -4.80 -28.12
N GLY A 411 -1.30 -5.99 -27.59
CA GLY A 411 -0.03 -6.35 -26.97
C GLY A 411 1.15 -6.25 -27.92
N LEU A 412 1.00 -6.77 -29.15
CA LEU A 412 2.01 -6.64 -30.20
C LEU A 412 2.31 -5.19 -30.56
N VAL A 413 1.27 -4.34 -30.66
CA VAL A 413 1.43 -2.89 -30.87
C VAL A 413 2.23 -2.26 -29.74
N GLN A 414 1.96 -2.61 -28.48
CA GLN A 414 2.72 -2.12 -27.33
C GLN A 414 4.18 -2.57 -27.37
N ILE A 415 4.46 -3.84 -27.69
CA ILE A 415 5.84 -4.36 -27.84
C ILE A 415 6.58 -3.62 -28.96
N LEU A 416 5.94 -3.41 -30.11
CA LEU A 416 6.53 -2.67 -31.22
C LEU A 416 6.84 -1.21 -30.83
N LEU A 417 5.96 -0.57 -30.07
CA LEU A 417 6.20 0.75 -29.52
C LEU A 417 7.41 0.73 -28.58
N GLY A 418 7.50 -0.25 -27.67
CA GLY A 418 8.64 -0.42 -26.77
C GLY A 418 9.95 -0.58 -27.55
N LYS A 419 10.00 -1.47 -28.55
CA LYS A 419 11.19 -1.64 -29.40
C LYS A 419 11.57 -0.39 -30.17
N THR A 420 10.59 0.39 -30.63
CA THR A 420 10.83 1.66 -31.32
C THR A 420 11.50 2.67 -30.37
N ILE A 421 11.02 2.76 -29.13
CA ILE A 421 11.59 3.65 -28.12
C ILE A 421 12.99 3.19 -27.73
N GLY A 422 13.23 1.89 -27.55
CA GLY A 422 14.56 1.34 -27.28
C GLY A 422 15.55 1.65 -28.40
N ALA A 423 15.12 1.50 -29.66
CA ALA A 423 15.96 1.88 -30.81
C ALA A 423 16.23 3.41 -30.84
N TYR A 424 15.21 4.25 -30.56
CA TYR A 424 15.37 5.70 -30.48
C TYR A 424 16.33 6.11 -29.37
N LYS A 425 16.21 5.52 -28.17
CA LYS A 425 17.11 5.73 -27.02
C LYS A 425 18.57 5.39 -27.40
N LYS A 426 18.81 4.21 -28.00
CA LYS A 426 20.15 3.85 -28.50
C LYS A 426 20.71 4.85 -29.51
N GLY A 427 19.84 5.38 -30.37
CA GLY A 427 20.22 6.40 -31.34
C GLY A 427 20.68 7.71 -30.68
N LEU A 428 20.03 8.13 -29.63
CA LEU A 428 20.40 9.32 -28.85
C LEU A 428 21.69 9.13 -28.05
N GLN A 429 21.84 7.97 -27.40
CA GLN A 429 22.98 7.68 -26.49
C GLN A 429 24.25 7.28 -27.23
N LYS A 430 24.14 6.38 -28.25
CA LYS A 430 25.29 5.76 -28.93
C LYS A 430 25.45 6.20 -30.39
N GLY A 431 24.57 7.05 -30.86
CA GLY A 431 24.53 7.54 -32.24
C GLY A 431 23.63 6.68 -33.16
N TRP A 432 23.12 7.31 -34.23
CA TRP A 432 22.11 6.76 -35.13
C TRP A 432 22.48 5.40 -35.78
N ARG A 433 23.79 5.13 -35.95
CA ARG A 433 24.29 3.87 -36.53
C ARG A 433 23.95 2.67 -35.65
N HIS A 434 23.92 2.83 -34.33
CA HIS A 434 23.64 1.76 -33.39
C HIS A 434 22.13 1.46 -33.24
N SER A 435 21.27 2.39 -33.70
CA SER A 435 19.81 2.22 -33.69
C SER A 435 19.25 1.52 -34.92
N LEU A 436 20.04 1.44 -36.02
CA LEU A 436 19.57 0.90 -37.31
C LEU A 436 19.07 -0.55 -37.20
N ALA A 437 19.76 -1.41 -36.47
CA ALA A 437 19.32 -2.78 -36.26
C ALA A 437 17.99 -2.86 -35.49
N GLY A 438 17.77 -1.99 -34.50
CA GLY A 438 16.52 -1.90 -33.77
C GLY A 438 15.35 -1.47 -34.67
N TYR A 439 15.53 -0.44 -35.47
CA TYR A 439 14.50 -0.01 -36.44
C TYR A 439 14.26 -1.07 -37.53
N ALA A 440 15.29 -1.77 -37.99
CA ALA A 440 15.14 -2.87 -38.93
C ALA A 440 14.24 -3.98 -38.35
N TRP A 441 14.42 -4.33 -37.08
CA TRP A 441 13.52 -5.28 -36.38
C TRP A 441 12.07 -4.79 -36.33
N VAL A 442 11.84 -3.52 -36.00
CA VAL A 442 10.48 -2.93 -35.98
C VAL A 442 9.85 -2.98 -37.37
N LEU A 443 10.60 -2.55 -38.42
CA LEU A 443 10.11 -2.58 -39.79
C LEU A 443 9.81 -4.00 -40.28
N LEU A 444 10.67 -4.97 -39.94
CA LEU A 444 10.44 -6.39 -40.26
C LEU A 444 9.12 -6.88 -39.64
N LEU A 445 8.93 -6.66 -38.34
CA LEU A 445 7.73 -7.11 -37.63
C LEU A 445 6.46 -6.45 -38.16
N VAL A 446 6.51 -5.14 -38.46
CA VAL A 446 5.40 -4.42 -39.08
C VAL A 446 5.10 -4.94 -40.48
N ALA A 447 6.13 -5.17 -41.32
CA ALA A 447 5.92 -5.69 -42.68
C ALA A 447 5.31 -7.10 -42.67
N VAL A 448 5.84 -7.99 -41.84
CA VAL A 448 5.33 -9.38 -41.67
C VAL A 448 3.90 -9.34 -41.11
N GLY A 449 3.65 -8.49 -40.10
CA GLY A 449 2.32 -8.32 -39.49
C GLY A 449 1.28 -7.84 -40.53
N LEU A 450 1.63 -6.86 -41.37
CA LEU A 450 0.73 -6.35 -42.42
C LEU A 450 0.49 -7.41 -43.51
N ILE A 451 1.52 -8.14 -43.95
CA ILE A 451 1.39 -9.21 -44.95
C ILE A 451 0.44 -10.31 -44.44
N TYR A 452 0.45 -10.61 -43.16
CA TYR A 452 -0.38 -11.68 -42.58
C TYR A 452 -1.80 -11.18 -42.19
N ALA A 453 -1.90 -10.01 -41.56
CA ALA A 453 -3.14 -9.53 -40.98
C ALA A 453 -4.13 -8.95 -42.03
N LEU A 454 -3.65 -8.24 -43.06
CA LEU A 454 -4.52 -7.59 -44.02
C LEU A 454 -5.35 -8.57 -44.88
N PRO A 455 -4.78 -9.68 -45.41
CA PRO A 455 -5.60 -10.68 -46.12
C PRO A 455 -6.65 -11.34 -45.21
N LYS A 456 -6.30 -11.56 -43.93
CA LYS A 456 -7.23 -12.16 -42.96
C LYS A 456 -8.39 -11.21 -42.62
N ALA A 457 -8.17 -9.89 -42.69
CA ALA A 457 -9.20 -8.88 -42.55
C ALA A 457 -10.00 -8.62 -43.83
N SER A 458 -9.88 -9.51 -44.84
CA SER A 458 -10.52 -9.38 -46.17
C SER A 458 -10.10 -8.13 -46.98
N ILE A 459 -8.96 -7.53 -46.60
CA ILE A 459 -8.37 -6.39 -47.32
C ILE A 459 -7.35 -6.94 -48.31
N THR A 460 -7.69 -7.02 -49.58
CA THR A 460 -6.78 -7.46 -50.65
C THR A 460 -5.79 -6.35 -50.97
N LEU A 461 -4.50 -6.58 -50.69
CA LEU A 461 -3.45 -5.65 -51.10
C LEU A 461 -3.21 -5.72 -52.61
N PRO A 462 -3.02 -4.59 -53.29
CA PRO A 462 -2.54 -4.57 -54.67
C PRO A 462 -1.17 -5.29 -54.75
N GLN A 463 -0.95 -6.10 -55.79
CA GLN A 463 0.29 -6.83 -55.98
C GLN A 463 1.57 -5.99 -55.80
N PRO A 464 1.65 -4.76 -56.36
CA PRO A 464 2.85 -3.93 -56.17
C PRO A 464 3.14 -3.62 -54.67
N VAL A 465 2.11 -3.37 -53.85
CA VAL A 465 2.27 -3.09 -52.40
C VAL A 465 2.81 -4.31 -51.67
N THR A 466 2.34 -5.50 -52.03
CA THR A 466 2.82 -6.77 -51.45
C THR A 466 4.31 -7.00 -51.78
N TYR A 467 4.75 -6.74 -53.03
CA TYR A 467 6.16 -6.80 -53.41
C TYR A 467 7.03 -5.77 -52.67
N ILE A 468 6.52 -4.56 -52.43
CA ILE A 468 7.22 -3.55 -51.65
C ILE A 468 7.39 -4.03 -50.20
N LEU A 469 6.35 -4.60 -49.58
CA LEU A 469 6.44 -5.15 -48.21
C LEU A 469 7.45 -6.31 -48.11
N TYR A 470 7.50 -7.21 -49.11
CA TYR A 470 8.53 -8.25 -49.16
C TYR A 470 9.93 -7.66 -49.34
N GLY A 471 10.10 -6.61 -50.13
CA GLY A 471 11.34 -5.87 -50.29
C GLY A 471 11.82 -5.24 -48.98
N ILE A 472 10.91 -4.56 -48.27
CA ILE A 472 11.19 -3.99 -46.93
C ILE A 472 11.57 -5.08 -45.93
N ALA A 473 10.83 -6.18 -45.90
CA ALA A 473 11.14 -7.29 -45.01
C ALA A 473 12.53 -7.88 -45.30
N GLY A 474 12.85 -8.11 -46.60
CA GLY A 474 14.17 -8.64 -46.99
C GLY A 474 15.31 -7.69 -46.64
N LEU A 475 15.16 -6.39 -46.91
CA LEU A 475 16.15 -5.38 -46.56
C LEU A 475 16.33 -5.28 -45.03
N SER A 476 15.23 -5.33 -44.27
CA SER A 476 15.27 -5.31 -42.80
C SER A 476 16.01 -6.50 -42.23
N VAL A 477 15.82 -7.69 -42.78
CA VAL A 477 16.59 -8.90 -42.41
C VAL A 477 18.08 -8.69 -42.65
N LEU A 478 18.46 -8.20 -43.81
CA LEU A 478 19.87 -7.93 -44.12
C LEU A 478 20.50 -6.94 -43.16
N VAL A 479 19.82 -5.84 -42.84
CA VAL A 479 20.30 -4.84 -41.88
C VAL A 479 20.40 -5.44 -40.47
N ALA A 480 19.42 -6.22 -40.02
CA ALA A 480 19.41 -6.84 -38.70
C ALA A 480 20.57 -7.83 -38.54
N PHE A 481 20.94 -8.61 -39.61
CA PHE A 481 22.02 -9.58 -39.55
C PHE A 481 23.40 -8.95 -39.69
N PHE A 482 23.58 -7.99 -40.58
CA PHE A 482 24.92 -7.48 -40.91
C PHE A 482 25.28 -6.17 -40.22
N TYR A 483 24.31 -5.48 -39.59
CA TYR A 483 24.50 -4.16 -38.99
C TYR A 483 24.15 -4.10 -37.49
N ASN A 484 24.18 -5.24 -36.81
CA ASN A 484 23.83 -5.32 -35.39
C ASN A 484 24.86 -4.65 -34.45
N SER A 485 26.14 -4.68 -34.82
CA SER A 485 27.24 -4.05 -34.04
C SER A 485 28.15 -3.27 -34.99
N PRO A 486 27.90 -1.98 -35.26
CA PRO A 486 28.72 -1.15 -36.14
C PRO A 486 30.17 -1.12 -35.67
N GLY A 487 31.14 -1.37 -36.61
CA GLY A 487 32.58 -1.36 -36.32
C GLY A 487 33.23 -2.72 -36.03
N LYS A 488 32.44 -3.82 -35.94
CA LYS A 488 32.97 -5.18 -35.82
C LYS A 488 33.04 -5.87 -37.20
N ASN A 489 33.85 -6.93 -37.29
CA ASN A 489 33.96 -7.74 -38.50
C ASN A 489 32.62 -8.30 -38.97
N PRO A 490 32.32 -8.39 -40.29
CA PRO A 490 31.06 -8.87 -40.83
C PRO A 490 30.66 -10.27 -40.34
N PHE A 491 31.63 -11.17 -40.14
CA PHE A 491 31.35 -12.51 -39.61
C PHE A 491 30.88 -12.49 -38.15
N ILE A 492 31.46 -11.62 -37.33
CA ILE A 492 31.03 -11.42 -35.93
C ILE A 492 29.63 -10.81 -35.91
N ASN A 493 29.38 -9.86 -36.79
CA ASN A 493 28.06 -9.26 -36.92
C ASN A 493 27.00 -10.27 -37.36
N PHE A 494 27.30 -11.14 -38.31
CA PHE A 494 26.38 -12.19 -38.71
C PHE A 494 26.07 -13.16 -37.55
N GLY A 495 27.06 -13.61 -36.79
CA GLY A 495 26.86 -14.47 -35.63
C GLY A 495 26.04 -13.78 -34.54
N SER A 496 26.34 -12.51 -34.24
CA SER A 496 25.56 -11.73 -33.27
C SER A 496 24.14 -11.41 -33.77
N GLY A 497 23.95 -11.22 -35.07
CA GLY A 497 22.64 -11.04 -35.70
C GLY A 497 21.78 -12.30 -35.62
N LEU A 498 22.37 -13.49 -35.84
CA LEU A 498 21.67 -14.76 -35.67
C LEU A 498 21.20 -14.97 -34.22
N TRP A 499 22.08 -14.68 -33.26
CA TRP A 499 21.72 -14.73 -31.82
C TRP A 499 20.61 -13.75 -31.47
N SER A 500 20.72 -12.49 -31.90
CA SER A 500 19.69 -11.46 -31.71
C SER A 500 18.35 -11.84 -32.34
N THR A 501 18.38 -12.55 -33.48
CA THR A 501 17.17 -13.08 -34.14
C THR A 501 16.49 -14.12 -33.28
N TYR A 502 17.27 -15.10 -32.78
CA TYR A 502 16.74 -16.12 -31.88
C TYR A 502 16.12 -15.50 -30.60
N GLU A 503 16.85 -14.60 -29.96
CA GLU A 503 16.41 -13.92 -28.75
C GLU A 503 15.15 -13.09 -28.98
N THR A 504 15.10 -12.32 -30.07
CA THR A 504 13.94 -11.50 -30.43
C THR A 504 12.72 -12.36 -30.78
N ALA A 505 12.89 -13.43 -31.56
CA ALA A 505 11.79 -14.30 -31.96
C ALA A 505 11.23 -15.09 -30.77
N SER A 506 12.11 -15.67 -29.96
CA SER A 506 11.73 -16.39 -28.74
C SER A 506 11.07 -15.46 -27.71
N GLY A 507 11.65 -14.27 -27.50
CA GLY A 507 11.10 -13.25 -26.61
C GLY A 507 9.71 -12.77 -27.07
N LEU A 508 9.56 -12.47 -28.37
CA LEU A 508 8.28 -12.01 -28.94
C LEU A 508 7.16 -13.05 -28.79
N LEU A 509 7.48 -14.34 -28.98
CA LEU A 509 6.52 -15.43 -28.75
C LEU A 509 6.08 -15.46 -27.28
N GLY A 510 7.03 -15.46 -26.34
CA GLY A 510 6.73 -15.47 -24.92
C GLY A 510 5.94 -14.24 -24.48
N ASP A 511 6.38 -13.07 -24.92
CA ASP A 511 5.73 -11.80 -24.61
C ASP A 511 4.30 -11.75 -25.20
N SER A 512 4.09 -12.19 -26.46
CA SER A 512 2.77 -12.23 -27.10
C SER A 512 1.78 -13.15 -26.38
N LEU A 513 2.24 -14.33 -25.93
CA LEU A 513 1.42 -15.25 -25.14
C LEU A 513 1.00 -14.66 -23.80
N SER A 514 1.82 -13.78 -23.21
CA SER A 514 1.51 -13.10 -21.96
C SER A 514 0.27 -12.19 -22.07
N TYR A 515 -0.04 -11.64 -23.25
CA TYR A 515 -1.21 -10.79 -23.46
C TYR A 515 -2.53 -11.56 -23.54
N ILE A 516 -2.51 -12.87 -23.81
CA ILE A 516 -3.72 -13.71 -23.76
C ILE A 516 -4.34 -13.69 -22.35
N ARG A 517 -3.54 -13.49 -21.33
CA ARG A 517 -3.97 -13.40 -19.93
C ARG A 517 -4.97 -12.28 -19.70
N LEU A 518 -4.86 -11.15 -20.40
CA LEU A 518 -5.80 -10.03 -20.27
C LEU A 518 -7.23 -10.48 -20.59
N PHE A 519 -7.38 -11.21 -21.70
CA PHE A 519 -8.66 -11.78 -22.11
C PHE A 519 -9.15 -12.84 -21.11
N ALA A 520 -8.27 -13.77 -20.70
CA ALA A 520 -8.65 -14.86 -19.81
C ALA A 520 -9.19 -14.37 -18.47
N ILE A 521 -8.59 -13.30 -17.91
CA ILE A 521 -9.01 -12.72 -16.62
C ILE A 521 -10.33 -11.98 -16.78
N GLY A 522 -10.48 -11.14 -17.82
CA GLY A 522 -11.72 -10.43 -18.10
C GLY A 522 -12.88 -11.38 -18.32
N LEU A 523 -12.65 -12.46 -19.08
CA LEU A 523 -13.66 -13.51 -19.29
C LEU A 523 -14.06 -14.19 -17.97
N THR A 524 -13.07 -14.55 -17.13
CA THR A 524 -13.35 -15.21 -15.84
C THR A 524 -14.19 -14.31 -14.92
N GLY A 525 -13.89 -13.01 -14.86
CA GLY A 525 -14.66 -12.05 -14.07
C GLY A 525 -16.11 -11.92 -14.55
N GLY A 526 -16.34 -11.89 -15.86
CA GLY A 526 -17.68 -11.87 -16.47
C GLY A 526 -18.48 -13.13 -16.18
N ILE A 527 -17.86 -14.31 -16.37
CA ILE A 527 -18.50 -15.62 -16.09
C ILE A 527 -18.86 -15.71 -14.59
N LEU A 528 -17.96 -15.34 -13.70
CA LEU A 528 -18.21 -15.39 -12.26
C LEU A 528 -19.37 -14.46 -11.86
N GLY A 529 -19.45 -13.26 -12.43
CA GLY A 529 -20.60 -12.37 -12.24
C GLY A 529 -21.92 -12.98 -12.70
N SER A 530 -21.93 -13.63 -13.87
CA SER A 530 -23.11 -14.32 -14.41
C SER A 530 -23.54 -15.49 -13.51
N VAL A 531 -22.61 -16.27 -12.98
CA VAL A 531 -22.88 -17.37 -12.03
C VAL A 531 -23.53 -16.83 -10.75
N PHE A 532 -23.05 -15.72 -10.18
CA PHE A 532 -23.70 -15.12 -9.01
C PHE A 532 -25.11 -14.60 -9.32
N ASN A 533 -25.34 -14.06 -10.51
CA ASN A 533 -26.68 -13.66 -10.96
C ASN A 533 -27.63 -14.87 -11.04
N GLN A 534 -27.19 -15.98 -11.63
CA GLN A 534 -27.97 -17.21 -11.72
C GLN A 534 -28.27 -17.80 -10.33
N LEU A 535 -27.25 -17.82 -9.45
CA LEU A 535 -27.43 -18.32 -8.08
C LEU A 535 -28.42 -17.46 -7.29
N ALA A 536 -28.35 -16.13 -7.43
CA ALA A 536 -29.30 -15.23 -6.79
C ALA A 536 -30.74 -15.46 -7.29
N MET A 537 -30.91 -15.59 -8.60
CA MET A 537 -32.24 -15.87 -9.17
C MET A 537 -32.80 -17.23 -8.77
N SER A 538 -31.98 -18.24 -8.53
CA SER A 538 -32.41 -19.55 -8.04
C SER A 538 -32.98 -19.53 -6.60
N CYS A 539 -32.65 -18.47 -5.81
CA CYS A 539 -33.24 -18.29 -4.48
C CYS A 539 -34.68 -17.78 -4.53
N VAL A 540 -35.11 -17.21 -5.65
CA VAL A 540 -36.46 -16.65 -5.81
C VAL A 540 -37.40 -17.72 -6.35
N PRO A 541 -38.55 -18.01 -5.72
CA PRO A 541 -39.53 -18.99 -6.24
C PRO A 541 -40.02 -18.61 -7.65
N GLU A 542 -40.22 -19.60 -8.52
CA GLU A 542 -40.73 -19.36 -9.87
C GLU A 542 -42.13 -18.72 -9.84
N ALA A 543 -42.37 -17.80 -10.77
CA ALA A 543 -43.66 -17.16 -10.92
C ALA A 543 -44.73 -18.18 -11.29
N GLY A 544 -45.79 -18.33 -10.44
CA GLY A 544 -46.86 -19.32 -10.63
C GLY A 544 -46.66 -20.62 -9.84
N SER A 545 -45.62 -20.77 -9.03
CA SER A 545 -45.37 -21.98 -8.19
C SER A 545 -46.32 -22.13 -7.01
N GLY A 546 -47.27 -21.21 -6.79
CA GLY A 546 -48.17 -21.23 -5.64
C GLY A 546 -47.49 -20.94 -4.29
N ALA A 547 -46.27 -20.46 -4.32
CA ALA A 547 -45.49 -20.11 -3.14
C ALA A 547 -46.16 -18.96 -2.35
N SER A 548 -46.06 -19.00 -1.01
CA SER A 548 -46.59 -17.92 -0.16
C SER A 548 -45.87 -16.60 -0.37
N VAL A 549 -46.54 -15.47 -0.14
CA VAL A 549 -45.93 -14.13 -0.20
C VAL A 549 -44.68 -14.03 0.68
N PHE A 550 -44.70 -14.70 1.83
CA PHE A 550 -43.57 -14.76 2.75
C PHE A 550 -42.35 -15.47 2.12
N SER A 551 -42.58 -16.56 1.37
CA SER A 551 -41.50 -17.26 0.65
C SER A 551 -40.89 -16.40 -0.45
N TYR A 552 -41.68 -15.57 -1.15
CA TYR A 552 -41.16 -14.61 -2.12
C TYR A 552 -40.29 -13.52 -1.44
N ILE A 553 -40.74 -12.99 -0.30
CA ILE A 553 -39.97 -11.98 0.43
C ILE A 553 -38.62 -12.56 0.88
N ILE A 554 -38.61 -13.75 1.48
CA ILE A 554 -37.36 -14.41 1.89
C ILE A 554 -36.47 -14.68 0.67
N GLY A 555 -37.05 -15.19 -0.43
CA GLY A 555 -36.32 -15.45 -1.66
C GLY A 555 -35.59 -14.20 -2.20
N TRP A 556 -36.28 -13.07 -2.26
CA TRP A 556 -35.69 -11.81 -2.69
C TRP A 556 -34.62 -11.25 -1.72
N VAL A 557 -34.82 -11.39 -0.40
CA VAL A 557 -33.81 -11.03 0.59
C VAL A 557 -32.55 -11.88 0.43
N MET A 558 -32.72 -13.20 0.26
CA MET A 558 -31.61 -14.12 0.00
C MET A 558 -30.90 -13.79 -1.33
N ALA A 559 -31.65 -13.53 -2.38
CA ALA A 559 -31.10 -13.12 -3.68
C ALA A 559 -30.28 -11.83 -3.57
N LEU A 560 -30.79 -10.83 -2.84
CA LEU A 560 -30.07 -9.57 -2.59
C LEU A 560 -28.76 -9.80 -1.83
N LEU A 561 -28.77 -10.66 -0.81
CA LEU A 561 -27.56 -11.02 -0.06
C LEU A 561 -26.53 -11.72 -0.97
N VAL A 562 -26.98 -12.71 -1.78
CA VAL A 562 -26.11 -13.41 -2.74
C VAL A 562 -25.51 -12.43 -3.75
N LEU A 563 -26.31 -11.50 -4.30
CA LEU A 563 -25.81 -10.46 -5.22
C LEU A 563 -24.79 -9.54 -4.54
N LEU A 564 -25.10 -9.05 -3.34
CA LEU A 564 -24.21 -8.13 -2.62
C LEU A 564 -22.86 -8.77 -2.31
N PHE A 565 -22.87 -9.97 -1.71
CA PHE A 565 -21.64 -10.68 -1.38
C PHE A 565 -20.93 -11.20 -2.62
N GLY A 566 -21.65 -11.80 -3.58
CA GLY A 566 -21.07 -12.35 -4.79
C GLY A 566 -20.40 -11.30 -5.66
N HIS A 567 -21.10 -10.21 -5.97
CA HIS A 567 -20.52 -9.11 -6.74
C HIS A 567 -19.45 -8.34 -5.94
N GLY A 568 -19.56 -8.23 -4.62
CA GLY A 568 -18.54 -7.63 -3.77
C GLY A 568 -17.21 -8.41 -3.83
N ILE A 569 -17.27 -9.73 -3.70
CA ILE A 569 -16.10 -10.61 -3.82
C ILE A 569 -15.54 -10.57 -5.24
N ASN A 570 -16.40 -10.70 -6.26
CA ASN A 570 -15.98 -10.66 -7.66
C ASN A 570 -15.31 -9.32 -8.01
N PHE A 571 -15.86 -8.20 -7.57
CA PHE A 571 -15.28 -6.88 -7.73
C PHE A 571 -13.88 -6.80 -7.11
N GLY A 572 -13.71 -7.30 -5.87
CA GLY A 572 -12.42 -7.30 -5.18
C GLY A 572 -11.35 -8.13 -5.93
N ILE A 573 -11.71 -9.35 -6.34
CA ILE A 573 -10.81 -10.24 -7.10
C ILE A 573 -10.48 -9.63 -8.48
N ALA A 574 -11.49 -9.15 -9.19
CA ALA A 574 -11.33 -8.52 -10.50
C ALA A 574 -10.45 -7.26 -10.41
N MET A 575 -10.61 -6.43 -9.37
CA MET A 575 -9.80 -5.23 -9.17
C MET A 575 -8.32 -5.55 -8.95
N ILE A 576 -8.00 -6.53 -8.09
CA ILE A 576 -6.63 -6.96 -7.87
C ILE A 576 -6.03 -7.52 -9.16
N GLY A 577 -6.76 -8.40 -9.86
CA GLY A 577 -6.33 -8.98 -11.12
C GLY A 577 -6.10 -7.93 -12.21
N ALA A 578 -7.06 -7.01 -12.39
CA ALA A 578 -7.00 -5.95 -13.37
C ALA A 578 -5.88 -4.92 -13.10
N PHE A 579 -5.40 -4.80 -11.86
CA PHE A 579 -4.26 -3.95 -11.53
C PHE A 579 -2.92 -4.68 -11.70
N VAL A 580 -2.79 -5.88 -11.13
CA VAL A 580 -1.51 -6.62 -11.08
C VAL A 580 -1.06 -7.11 -12.46
N HIS A 581 -1.99 -7.57 -13.30
CA HIS A 581 -1.60 -8.15 -14.59
C HIS A 581 -1.14 -7.11 -15.62
N PRO A 582 -1.79 -5.95 -15.80
CA PRO A 582 -1.24 -4.85 -16.58
C PRO A 582 0.08 -4.30 -16.04
N LEU A 583 0.28 -4.25 -14.71
CA LEU A 583 1.58 -3.91 -14.11
C LEU A 583 2.67 -4.84 -14.60
N ARG A 584 2.42 -6.15 -14.56
CA ARG A 584 3.39 -7.12 -15.03
C ARG A 584 3.71 -6.93 -16.52
N LEU A 585 2.70 -6.75 -17.37
CA LEU A 585 2.90 -6.52 -18.81
C LEU A 585 3.72 -5.24 -19.06
N THR A 586 3.52 -4.22 -18.24
CA THR A 586 4.30 -2.98 -18.34
C THR A 586 5.75 -3.20 -17.86
N PHE A 587 5.95 -3.83 -16.72
CA PHE A 587 7.28 -3.93 -16.10
C PHE A 587 8.17 -5.02 -16.70
N VAL A 588 7.57 -6.14 -17.11
CA VAL A 588 8.35 -7.29 -17.62
C VAL A 588 8.44 -7.26 -19.14
N GLU A 589 7.32 -7.11 -19.83
CA GLU A 589 7.26 -7.21 -21.29
C GLU A 589 7.61 -5.86 -21.96
N TYR A 590 6.98 -4.74 -21.53
CA TYR A 590 7.18 -3.46 -22.20
C TYR A 590 8.54 -2.82 -21.85
N TYR A 591 8.89 -2.71 -20.54
CA TYR A 591 10.17 -2.09 -20.13
C TYR A 591 11.38 -2.87 -20.62
N LYS A 592 11.32 -4.20 -20.67
CA LYS A 592 12.36 -5.03 -21.29
C LYS A 592 12.54 -4.66 -22.77
N ASN A 593 11.46 -4.55 -23.53
CA ASN A 593 11.50 -4.23 -24.95
C ASN A 593 11.89 -2.76 -25.24
N SER A 594 11.61 -1.83 -24.33
CA SER A 594 12.05 -0.44 -24.42
C SER A 594 13.43 -0.18 -23.81
N GLU A 595 14.07 -1.21 -23.28
CA GLU A 595 15.38 -1.12 -22.60
C GLU A 595 15.40 -0.06 -21.49
N PHE A 596 14.35 -0.05 -20.69
CA PHE A 596 14.23 0.87 -19.56
C PHE A 596 15.15 0.43 -18.43
N GLU A 597 16.08 1.30 -18.01
CA GLU A 597 17.07 0.99 -16.97
C GLU A 597 16.59 1.41 -15.58
N GLY A 598 15.91 2.53 -15.47
CA GLY A 598 15.45 3.08 -14.18
C GLY A 598 16.60 3.56 -13.29
N GLY A 599 16.35 3.56 -11.97
CA GLY A 599 17.36 3.92 -10.97
C GLY A 599 17.48 5.44 -10.69
N GLY A 600 16.56 6.23 -11.21
CA GLY A 600 16.51 7.66 -10.97
C GLY A 600 16.16 8.03 -9.53
N LYS A 601 16.77 9.09 -8.99
CA LYS A 601 16.52 9.61 -7.65
C LYS A 601 15.41 10.68 -7.72
N PRO A 602 14.39 10.65 -6.86
CA PRO A 602 13.34 11.66 -6.88
C PRO A 602 13.89 13.03 -6.49
N TYR A 603 13.41 14.07 -7.15
CA TYR A 603 13.70 15.44 -6.77
C TYR A 603 12.94 15.79 -5.48
N THR A 604 13.70 16.03 -4.42
CA THR A 604 13.20 16.45 -3.11
C THR A 604 13.84 17.79 -2.75
N PRO A 605 13.15 18.91 -2.99
CA PRO A 605 13.70 20.21 -2.70
C PRO A 605 13.84 20.44 -1.19
N PHE A 606 14.89 21.17 -0.79
CA PHE A 606 15.12 21.60 0.57
C PHE A 606 14.13 22.73 0.93
N THR A 607 12.98 22.34 1.47
CA THR A 607 11.91 23.25 1.85
C THR A 607 11.39 22.93 3.23
N ARG A 608 10.63 23.86 3.82
CA ARG A 608 9.85 23.58 5.03
C ARG A 608 8.55 22.90 4.63
N LYS A 609 8.33 21.72 5.16
CA LYS A 609 7.05 21.00 5.00
C LYS A 609 5.99 21.57 5.92
#